data_7911204cfeb0ff8f34ebd077f0f9f49d
#
_entry.id   7911204cfeb0ff8f34ebd077f0f9f49d
#
_cell.length_a   1.000
_cell.length_b   1.000
_cell.length_c   1.000
_cell.angle_alpha   90.00
_cell.angle_beta   90.00
_cell.angle_gamma   90.00
#
_symmetry.space_group_name_H-M   'P 1'
#
loop_
_entity.id
_entity.type
_entity.pdbx_description
1 polymer ?
#
loop_
_entity_poly.entity_id
_entity_poly.type
_entity_poly.pdbx_seq_one_letter_code
_entity_poly.pdbx_strand_id
1 'polypeptide(L)'
;MKHIQIRNNDMAWHIAANIQFPPNFDESKQYPAIISVHPFGSCKEQTSGNIYGKALAEKGYLVLAYDASFQGESGGEPRWIEDPTQRVEDISRVIDYAVTLPYVNAERIGVLGVCGGGGYAINAALTEKRIKAVVSITGVNIGRLFREGFSNYDPIG
;
A
#
# COMPACT_ATOMS: atom_id res chain seq x y z
N MET A 1 -8.82 1.32 14.95
CA MET A 1 -7.66 0.74 14.23
C MET A 1 -7.45 -0.69 14.69
N LYS A 2 -7.17 -1.61 13.78
CA LYS A 2 -6.92 -3.03 14.05
C LYS A 2 -5.59 -3.44 13.40
N HIS A 3 -4.69 -4.02 14.18
CA HIS A 3 -3.46 -4.66 13.71
C HIS A 3 -3.76 -6.03 13.13
N ILE A 4 -3.18 -6.35 11.98
CA ILE A 4 -3.33 -7.65 11.32
C ILE A 4 -2.00 -8.11 10.71
N GLN A 5 -1.88 -9.42 10.52
CA GLN A 5 -0.85 -10.04 9.70
C GLN A 5 -1.54 -10.74 8.52
N ILE A 6 -1.21 -10.32 7.31
CA ILE A 6 -1.74 -10.88 6.08
C ILE A 6 -0.80 -12.00 5.63
N ARG A 7 -1.34 -13.20 5.46
CA ARG A 7 -0.60 -14.34 4.92
C ARG A 7 -1.52 -15.15 4.02
N ASN A 8 -1.40 -14.92 2.74
CA ASN A 8 -2.09 -15.72 1.73
C ASN A 8 -1.35 -17.06 1.55
N ASN A 9 -2.01 -18.09 1.04
CA ASN A 9 -1.47 -19.45 1.00
C ASN A 9 -0.15 -19.61 0.24
N ASP A 10 0.14 -18.71 -0.69
CA ASP A 10 1.33 -18.72 -1.54
C ASP A 10 2.43 -17.75 -1.08
N MET A 11 2.26 -17.11 0.07
CA MET A 11 3.24 -16.20 0.64
C MET A 11 4.21 -16.92 1.57
N ALA A 12 5.51 -16.71 1.36
CA ALA A 12 6.56 -17.26 2.22
C ALA A 12 6.63 -16.56 3.60
N TRP A 13 6.21 -15.30 3.67
CA TRP A 13 6.16 -14.47 4.89
C TRP A 13 4.85 -13.71 4.98
N HIS A 14 4.61 -13.06 6.12
CA HIS A 14 3.43 -12.22 6.32
C HIS A 14 3.70 -10.75 5.98
N ILE A 15 2.65 -10.04 5.62
CA ILE A 15 2.60 -8.58 5.51
C ILE A 15 1.89 -8.04 6.75
N ALA A 16 2.55 -7.18 7.52
CA ALA A 16 1.96 -6.50 8.67
C ALA A 16 1.17 -5.28 8.19
N ALA A 17 -0.06 -5.14 8.65
CA ALA A 17 -0.93 -4.06 8.24
C ALA A 17 -1.81 -3.53 9.38
N ASN A 18 -2.26 -2.29 9.23
CA ASN A 18 -3.24 -1.63 10.07
C ASN A 18 -4.50 -1.37 9.28
N ILE A 19 -5.65 -1.83 9.78
CA ILE A 19 -6.95 -1.43 9.26
C ILE A 19 -7.46 -0.23 10.06
N GLN A 20 -7.75 0.86 9.38
CA GLN A 20 -8.43 2.02 9.94
C GLN A 20 -9.88 2.00 9.50
N PHE A 21 -10.79 2.02 10.45
CA PHE A 21 -12.23 1.98 10.24
C PHE A 21 -12.81 3.39 10.20
N PRO A 22 -13.85 3.63 9.38
CA PRO A 22 -14.58 4.89 9.41
C PRO A 22 -15.30 5.09 10.75
N PRO A 23 -15.67 6.34 11.10
CA PRO A 23 -16.53 6.61 12.23
C PRO A 23 -17.85 5.84 12.12
N ASN A 24 -18.37 5.37 13.24
CA ASN A 24 -19.61 4.58 13.29
C ASN A 24 -19.58 3.33 12.37
N PHE A 25 -18.42 2.69 12.31
CA PHE A 25 -18.24 1.47 11.53
C PHE A 25 -19.26 0.40 11.95
N ASP A 26 -19.90 -0.22 10.95
CA ASP A 26 -20.93 -1.25 11.11
C ASP A 26 -20.54 -2.45 10.22
N GLU A 27 -20.21 -3.57 10.84
CA GLU A 27 -19.78 -4.79 10.13
C GLU A 27 -20.82 -5.35 9.15
N SER A 28 -22.08 -4.97 9.29
CA SER A 28 -23.17 -5.40 8.39
C SER A 28 -23.18 -4.61 7.06
N LYS A 29 -22.42 -3.53 6.97
CA LYS A 29 -22.34 -2.66 5.80
C LYS A 29 -21.06 -2.90 5.01
N GLN A 30 -21.09 -2.51 3.74
CA GLN A 30 -19.92 -2.54 2.88
C GLN A 30 -19.36 -1.12 2.65
N TYR A 31 -18.03 -1.01 2.74
CA TYR A 31 -17.29 0.24 2.60
C TYR A 31 -16.34 0.18 1.40
N PRO A 32 -16.13 1.30 0.70
CA PRO A 32 -15.03 1.41 -0.22
C PRO A 32 -13.71 1.27 0.53
N ALA A 33 -12.76 0.53 -0.02
CA ALA A 33 -11.46 0.30 0.61
C ALA A 33 -10.34 1.06 -0.11
N ILE A 34 -9.38 1.55 0.67
CA ILE A 34 -8.16 2.18 0.15
C ILE A 34 -6.95 1.43 0.71
N ILE A 35 -6.10 0.96 -0.20
CA ILE A 35 -4.79 0.43 0.13
C ILE A 35 -3.80 1.59 0.16
N SER A 36 -3.17 1.82 1.29
CA SER A 36 -2.27 2.95 1.50
C SER A 36 -0.81 2.51 1.51
N VAL A 37 -0.08 2.97 0.51
CA VAL A 37 1.28 2.53 0.17
C VAL A 37 2.30 3.56 0.64
N HIS A 38 3.20 3.16 1.53
CA HIS A 38 4.17 4.05 2.15
C HIS A 38 5.34 4.43 1.21
N PRO A 39 6.02 5.58 1.49
CA PRO A 39 7.24 6.00 0.79
C PRO A 39 8.36 4.96 0.84
N PHE A 40 9.39 5.17 0.03
CA PHE A 40 10.68 4.50 0.16
C PHE A 40 11.23 4.69 1.58
N GLY A 41 11.68 3.60 2.22
CA GLY A 41 12.28 3.66 3.56
C GLY A 41 11.34 4.11 4.68
N SER A 42 10.01 3.96 4.51
CA SER A 42 8.99 4.33 5.48
C SER A 42 8.29 3.09 6.06
N CYS A 43 7.20 3.29 6.79
CA CYS A 43 6.37 2.24 7.38
C CYS A 43 4.89 2.65 7.45
N LYS A 44 4.04 1.69 7.79
CA LYS A 44 2.58 1.85 7.89
C LYS A 44 2.10 2.88 8.92
N GLU A 45 2.91 3.15 9.95
CA GLU A 45 2.58 4.12 11.00
C GLU A 45 2.94 5.56 10.63
N GLN A 46 3.69 5.78 9.56
CA GLN A 46 4.10 7.12 9.14
C GLN A 46 3.02 7.79 8.25
N THR A 47 3.45 8.51 7.21
CA THR A 47 2.61 9.38 6.39
C THR A 47 1.41 8.63 5.79
N SER A 48 1.62 7.45 5.23
CA SER A 48 0.56 6.69 4.55
C SER A 48 -0.56 6.25 5.49
N GLY A 49 -0.22 5.77 6.69
CA GLY A 49 -1.20 5.30 7.66
C GLY A 49 -1.71 6.41 8.59
N ASN A 50 -0.80 7.08 9.29
CA ASN A 50 -1.20 7.99 10.37
C ASN A 50 -1.67 9.37 9.90
N ILE A 51 -1.35 9.80 8.68
CA ILE A 51 -1.83 11.06 8.13
C ILE A 51 -2.93 10.79 7.12
N TYR A 52 -2.59 10.24 5.96
CA TYR A 52 -3.58 10.03 4.89
C TYR A 52 -4.60 8.94 5.23
N GLY A 53 -4.14 7.84 5.83
CA GLY A 53 -5.04 6.75 6.22
C GLY A 53 -6.11 7.17 7.22
N LYS A 54 -5.73 7.93 8.25
CA LYS A 54 -6.69 8.46 9.24
C LYS A 54 -7.66 9.45 8.60
N ALA A 55 -7.15 10.41 7.81
CA ALA A 55 -7.98 11.41 7.16
C ALA A 55 -9.01 10.78 6.20
N LEU A 56 -8.63 9.73 5.48
CA LEU A 56 -9.53 9.00 4.59
C LEU A 56 -10.54 8.16 5.36
N ALA A 57 -10.13 7.52 6.46
CA ALA A 57 -11.06 6.78 7.31
C ALA A 57 -12.16 7.69 7.87
N GLU A 58 -11.82 8.92 8.30
CA GLU A 58 -12.79 9.93 8.75
C GLU A 58 -13.78 10.34 7.65
N LYS A 59 -13.43 10.14 6.37
CA LYS A 59 -14.29 10.39 5.21
C LYS A 59 -15.14 9.18 4.80
N GLY A 60 -15.12 8.11 5.57
CA GLY A 60 -15.97 6.94 5.33
C GLY A 60 -15.30 5.80 4.56
N TYR A 61 -14.00 5.84 4.33
CA TYR A 61 -13.26 4.75 3.72
C TYR A 61 -12.74 3.76 4.76
N LEU A 62 -12.66 2.49 4.38
CA LEU A 62 -11.86 1.51 5.10
C LEU A 62 -10.43 1.59 4.55
N VAL A 63 -9.44 1.84 5.40
CA VAL A 63 -8.06 2.02 4.92
C VAL A 63 -7.15 0.93 5.47
N LEU A 64 -6.44 0.24 4.59
CA LEU A 64 -5.39 -0.72 4.92
C LEU A 64 -4.03 -0.08 4.62
N ALA A 65 -3.31 0.31 5.67
CA ALA A 65 -1.92 0.74 5.58
C ALA A 65 -1.02 -0.42 6.00
N TYR A 66 -0.01 -0.75 5.22
CA TYR A 66 0.83 -1.92 5.45
C TYR A 66 2.33 -1.58 5.37
N ASP A 67 3.16 -2.38 6.04
CA ASP A 67 4.59 -2.40 5.81
C ASP A 67 4.88 -3.27 4.58
N ALA A 68 5.70 -2.76 3.67
CA ALA A 68 6.15 -3.55 2.53
C ALA A 68 6.96 -4.78 2.99
N SER A 69 6.99 -5.82 2.19
CA SER A 69 7.88 -6.96 2.38
C SER A 69 9.31 -6.49 2.67
N PHE A 70 10.02 -7.18 3.53
CA PHE A 70 11.38 -6.89 4.02
C PHE A 70 11.50 -5.67 4.95
N GLN A 71 10.41 -4.93 5.21
CA GLN A 71 10.42 -3.68 5.98
C GLN A 71 9.46 -3.74 7.18
N GLY A 72 9.69 -2.84 8.14
CA GLY A 72 8.84 -2.72 9.32
C GLY A 72 8.62 -4.05 10.05
N GLU A 73 7.36 -4.35 10.33
CA GLU A 73 6.93 -5.61 10.96
C GLU A 73 6.58 -6.72 9.94
N SER A 74 6.62 -6.43 8.64
CA SER A 74 6.46 -7.45 7.60
C SER A 74 7.67 -8.38 7.55
N GLY A 75 7.44 -9.62 7.14
CA GLY A 75 8.50 -10.62 7.00
C GLY A 75 9.34 -10.45 5.73
N GLY A 76 10.15 -11.49 5.47
CA GLY A 76 11.06 -11.57 4.33
C GLY A 76 12.51 -11.25 4.70
N GLU A 77 13.41 -11.95 4.04
CA GLU A 77 14.88 -11.79 4.18
C GLU A 77 15.53 -11.68 2.78
N PRO A 78 16.61 -10.89 2.62
CA PRO A 78 17.24 -10.04 3.65
C PRO A 78 16.40 -8.82 4.01
N ARG A 79 16.59 -8.31 5.23
CA ARG A 79 15.82 -7.13 5.71
C ARG A 79 16.26 -5.82 5.02
N TRP A 80 15.33 -4.86 4.97
CA TRP A 80 15.56 -3.48 4.56
C TRP A 80 15.95 -3.29 3.09
N ILE A 81 15.64 -4.28 2.26
CA ILE A 81 15.77 -4.10 0.80
C ILE A 81 14.54 -3.39 0.23
N GLU A 82 14.77 -2.63 -0.82
CA GLU A 82 13.72 -2.04 -1.64
C GLU A 82 13.66 -2.82 -2.96
N ASP A 83 12.68 -3.69 -3.09
CA ASP A 83 12.44 -4.46 -4.30
C ASP A 83 11.18 -3.94 -5.00
N PRO A 84 11.32 -3.23 -6.15
CA PRO A 84 10.19 -2.68 -6.88
C PRO A 84 9.15 -3.72 -7.31
N THR A 85 9.57 -4.93 -7.67
CA THR A 85 8.66 -6.00 -8.08
C THR A 85 7.84 -6.46 -6.88
N GLN A 86 8.50 -6.71 -5.76
CA GLN A 86 7.83 -7.13 -4.53
C GLN A 86 6.89 -6.03 -4.00
N ARG A 87 7.29 -4.77 -4.09
CA ARG A 87 6.45 -3.63 -3.68
C ARG A 87 5.14 -3.56 -4.46
N VAL A 88 5.17 -3.85 -5.76
CA VAL A 88 3.97 -3.92 -6.62
C VAL A 88 3.13 -5.15 -6.27
N GLU A 89 3.78 -6.30 -6.06
CA GLU A 89 3.09 -7.54 -5.67
C GLU A 89 2.42 -7.40 -4.30
N ASP A 90 3.06 -6.77 -3.33
CA ASP A 90 2.49 -6.53 -1.99
C ASP A 90 1.13 -5.82 -2.07
N ILE A 91 0.96 -4.87 -3.01
CA ILE A 91 -0.33 -4.19 -3.22
C ILE A 91 -1.42 -5.21 -3.58
N SER A 92 -1.15 -6.11 -4.52
CA SER A 92 -2.09 -7.16 -4.92
C SER A 92 -2.38 -8.12 -3.75
N ARG A 93 -1.36 -8.49 -2.97
CA ARG A 93 -1.50 -9.36 -1.79
C ARG A 93 -2.39 -8.74 -0.70
N VAL A 94 -2.25 -7.43 -0.48
CA VAL A 94 -3.12 -6.71 0.46
C VAL A 94 -4.56 -6.61 -0.08
N ILE A 95 -4.74 -6.43 -1.40
CA ILE A 95 -6.06 -6.47 -2.04
C ILE A 95 -6.68 -7.87 -1.92
N ASP A 96 -5.92 -8.95 -2.13
CA ASP A 96 -6.40 -10.34 -1.95
C ASP A 96 -7.01 -10.53 -0.56
N TYR A 97 -6.32 -10.03 0.47
CA TYR A 97 -6.86 -10.07 1.83
C TYR A 97 -8.09 -9.16 1.99
N ALA A 98 -8.02 -7.92 1.47
CA ALA A 98 -9.10 -6.95 1.65
C ALA A 98 -10.44 -7.47 1.11
N VAL A 99 -10.44 -8.15 -0.04
CA VAL A 99 -11.67 -8.69 -0.64
C VAL A 99 -12.25 -9.89 0.12
N THR A 100 -11.51 -10.49 1.05
CA THR A 100 -12.05 -11.53 1.94
C THR A 100 -12.86 -10.96 3.10
N LEU A 101 -12.73 -9.67 3.38
CA LEU A 101 -13.43 -9.02 4.47
C LEU A 101 -14.89 -8.72 4.07
N PRO A 102 -15.89 -9.19 4.83
CA PRO A 102 -17.31 -9.08 4.44
C PRO A 102 -17.80 -7.64 4.33
N TYR A 103 -17.14 -6.72 5.01
CA TYR A 103 -17.44 -5.29 5.02
C TYR A 103 -16.65 -4.47 3.99
N VAL A 104 -15.89 -5.12 3.11
CA VAL A 104 -15.22 -4.45 1.98
C VAL A 104 -16.06 -4.61 0.71
N ASN A 105 -16.33 -3.49 0.03
CA ASN A 105 -16.90 -3.51 -1.30
C ASN A 105 -15.80 -3.75 -2.34
N ALA A 106 -15.73 -4.97 -2.86
CA ALA A 106 -14.70 -5.39 -3.83
C ALA A 106 -14.73 -4.59 -5.15
N GLU A 107 -15.87 -3.99 -5.50
CA GLU A 107 -16.00 -3.14 -6.69
C GLU A 107 -15.55 -1.68 -6.46
N ARG A 108 -15.13 -1.35 -5.23
CA ARG A 108 -14.77 0.02 -4.84
C ARG A 108 -13.43 0.05 -4.10
N ILE A 109 -12.38 -0.48 -4.73
CA ILE A 109 -11.02 -0.51 -4.20
C ILE A 109 -10.20 0.59 -4.88
N GLY A 110 -9.59 1.44 -4.05
CA GLY A 110 -8.61 2.44 -4.48
C GLY A 110 -7.24 2.18 -3.88
N VAL A 111 -6.22 2.75 -4.49
CA VAL A 111 -4.86 2.75 -3.96
C VAL A 111 -4.36 4.18 -3.82
N LEU A 112 -3.83 4.53 -2.66
CA LEU A 112 -3.14 5.78 -2.42
C LEU A 112 -1.68 5.48 -2.13
N GLY A 113 -0.78 6.06 -2.91
CA GLY A 113 0.65 5.92 -2.71
C GLY A 113 1.35 7.26 -2.54
N VAL A 114 2.33 7.30 -1.65
CA VAL A 114 3.12 8.51 -1.36
C VAL A 114 4.56 8.26 -1.78
N CYS A 115 5.16 9.19 -2.50
CA CYS A 115 6.56 9.16 -2.97
C CYS A 115 6.84 7.87 -3.78
N GLY A 116 7.77 7.03 -3.38
CA GLY A 116 8.00 5.71 -4.00
C GLY A 116 6.73 4.86 -4.06
N GLY A 117 5.92 4.86 -2.99
CA GLY A 117 4.61 4.21 -2.96
C GLY A 117 3.65 4.70 -4.04
N GLY A 118 3.73 5.99 -4.41
CA GLY A 118 2.96 6.56 -5.51
C GLY A 118 3.34 5.99 -6.87
N GLY A 119 4.64 5.78 -7.11
CA GLY A 119 5.12 5.10 -8.32
C GLY A 119 4.67 3.64 -8.40
N TYR A 120 4.75 2.91 -7.29
CA TYR A 120 4.29 1.52 -7.20
C TYR A 120 2.77 1.38 -7.36
N ALA A 121 2.00 2.30 -6.77
CA ALA A 121 0.54 2.33 -6.93
C ALA A 121 0.12 2.47 -8.40
N ILE A 122 0.77 3.37 -9.15
CA ILE A 122 0.53 3.53 -10.59
C ILE A 122 0.90 2.24 -11.34
N ASN A 123 2.05 1.64 -11.03
CA ASN A 123 2.50 0.42 -11.69
C ASN A 123 1.53 -0.75 -11.42
N ALA A 124 1.12 -0.94 -10.16
CA ALA A 124 0.15 -1.99 -9.80
C ALA A 124 -1.17 -1.85 -10.58
N ALA A 125 -1.66 -0.63 -10.78
CA ALA A 125 -2.91 -0.39 -11.50
C ALA A 125 -2.89 -0.78 -12.99
N LEU A 126 -1.71 -0.97 -13.57
CA LEU A 126 -1.58 -1.45 -14.96
C LEU A 126 -2.07 -2.90 -15.11
N THR A 127 -1.87 -3.72 -14.09
CA THR A 127 -2.16 -5.17 -14.12
C THR A 127 -3.25 -5.59 -13.14
N GLU A 128 -3.36 -4.96 -11.97
CA GLU A 128 -4.36 -5.26 -10.94
C GLU A 128 -5.71 -4.61 -11.25
N LYS A 129 -6.60 -5.36 -11.90
CA LYS A 129 -7.90 -4.86 -12.40
C LYS A 129 -8.92 -4.52 -11.31
N ARG A 130 -8.71 -4.98 -10.10
CA ARG A 130 -9.56 -4.64 -8.94
C ARG A 130 -9.35 -3.20 -8.47
N ILE A 131 -8.23 -2.57 -8.83
CA ILE A 131 -7.98 -1.14 -8.55
C ILE A 131 -8.87 -0.29 -9.46
N LYS A 132 -9.78 0.49 -8.86
CA LYS A 132 -10.71 1.38 -9.58
C LYS A 132 -10.29 2.85 -9.56
N ALA A 133 -9.41 3.22 -8.63
CA ALA A 133 -8.88 4.57 -8.50
C ALA A 133 -7.46 4.55 -7.95
N VAL A 134 -6.61 5.44 -8.45
CA VAL A 134 -5.23 5.61 -7.96
C VAL A 134 -5.01 7.07 -7.60
N VAL A 135 -4.44 7.29 -6.43
CA VAL A 135 -3.91 8.60 -6.01
C VAL A 135 -2.41 8.46 -5.79
N SER A 136 -1.64 9.24 -6.51
CA SER A 136 -0.18 9.30 -6.37
C SER A 136 0.23 10.67 -5.86
N ILE A 137 0.72 10.73 -4.63
CA ILE A 137 1.15 11.98 -3.99
C ILE A 137 2.67 12.06 -4.11
N THR A 138 3.17 13.06 -4.84
CA THR A 138 4.61 13.23 -5.12
C THR A 138 5.26 11.94 -5.63
N GLY A 139 4.56 11.23 -6.51
CA GLY A 139 4.99 9.90 -6.99
C GLY A 139 6.35 9.91 -7.66
N VAL A 140 7.17 8.93 -7.32
CA VAL A 140 8.55 8.78 -7.82
C VAL A 140 8.67 7.50 -8.62
N ASN A 141 9.25 7.61 -9.81
CA ASN A 141 9.73 6.46 -10.56
C ASN A 141 11.08 6.02 -9.97
N ILE A 142 11.05 4.95 -9.17
CA ILE A 142 12.23 4.47 -8.45
C ILE A 142 13.35 4.03 -9.40
N GLY A 143 13.02 3.37 -10.50
CA GLY A 143 14.03 2.97 -11.49
C GLY A 143 14.73 4.17 -12.12
N ARG A 144 13.99 5.24 -12.43
CA ARG A 144 14.57 6.48 -12.92
C ARG A 144 15.41 7.17 -11.86
N LEU A 145 14.91 7.24 -10.62
CA LEU A 145 15.63 7.84 -9.49
C LEU A 145 17.01 7.20 -9.29
N PHE A 146 17.10 5.87 -9.35
CA PHE A 146 18.39 5.18 -9.18
C PHE A 146 19.33 5.33 -10.37
N ARG A 147 18.82 5.56 -11.59
CA ARG A 147 19.67 5.81 -12.75
C ARG A 147 20.13 7.26 -12.88
N GLU A 148 19.25 8.22 -12.56
CA GLU A 148 19.43 9.64 -12.89
C GLU A 148 19.56 10.54 -11.65
N GLY A 149 19.29 10.01 -10.43
CA GLY A 149 19.24 10.79 -9.21
C GLY A 149 18.07 11.78 -9.18
N PHE A 150 18.10 12.71 -8.21
CA PHE A 150 17.05 13.73 -8.05
C PHE A 150 17.18 14.92 -9.01
N SER A 151 18.32 15.11 -9.64
CA SER A 151 18.65 16.32 -10.41
C SER A 151 18.81 16.07 -11.91
N ASN A 152 18.31 14.98 -12.45
CA ASN A 152 18.62 14.53 -13.82
C ASN A 152 20.16 14.46 -14.07
N TYR A 153 20.91 14.24 -13.02
CA TYR A 153 22.35 14.03 -13.11
C TYR A 153 22.60 12.69 -13.83
N ASP A 154 23.32 12.75 -14.93
CA ASP A 154 23.80 11.55 -15.62
C ASP A 154 25.12 11.10 -14.95
N PRO A 155 25.10 10.01 -14.16
CA PRO A 155 26.31 9.55 -13.46
C PRO A 155 27.31 8.85 -14.41
N ILE A 156 26.96 8.67 -15.68
CA ILE A 156 27.71 7.91 -16.68
C ILE A 156 28.20 8.80 -17.83
N GLY A 157 27.65 10.02 -17.94
CA GLY A 157 27.97 10.99 -18.99
C GLY A 157 29.31 11.70 -18.83
#